data_427f998aae32373cd92e5554a2b037d4
#
_entry.id   427f998aae32373cd92e5554a2b037d4
#
_cell.length_a   1.000
_cell.length_b   1.000
_cell.length_c   1.000
_cell.angle_alpha   90.00
_cell.angle_beta   90.00
_cell.angle_gamma   90.00
#
_symmetry.space_group_name_H-M   'P 1'
#
loop_
_entity.id
_entity.type
_entity.pdbx_description
1 polymer ?
#
loop_
_entity_poly.entity_id
_entity_poly.type
_entity_poly.pdbx_seq_one_letter_code
_entity_poly.pdbx_strand_id
1 'polypeptide(L)'
;MKKIKKFLLTIAMTMIFSVSAFAASGFEFLFQLAGGAGATILSKDAKDVYQKGGLSADADVSAQIGYMFQVKEGFGISVLGELGYSWDLYMMGYGDTTVASVAGTYIAKDGLDFSQYYHSFKIGLLPKFNIGLGGRHGLAIGIGGGVKIPLAGKQSLTTTYAGNNHATSEDAKTQIDIALKRKDITDLFSPAVIGYMKVTFDYYLFFTDNIGMNFGLYLAGDFGPKYKDTKVKINDSFDIGLQLGFRFGPKA
;
A
#
# COMPACT_ATOMS: atom_id res chain seq x y z
N MET A 1 19.59 -14.87 -18.79
CA MET A 1 19.10 -13.46 -18.78
C MET A 1 18.70 -12.91 -20.14
N LYS A 2 19.50 -13.01 -21.22
CA LYS A 2 19.13 -12.50 -22.57
C LYS A 2 17.85 -13.13 -23.15
N LYS A 3 17.59 -14.44 -22.91
CA LYS A 3 16.39 -15.14 -23.41
C LYS A 3 15.09 -14.68 -22.71
N ILE A 4 15.15 -14.42 -21.39
CA ILE A 4 14.01 -13.92 -20.61
C ILE A 4 13.63 -12.50 -21.05
N LYS A 5 14.62 -11.61 -21.26
CA LYS A 5 14.37 -10.25 -21.75
C LYS A 5 13.71 -10.26 -23.15
N LYS A 6 14.16 -11.14 -24.07
CA LYS A 6 13.52 -11.28 -25.39
C LYS A 6 12.11 -11.82 -25.28
N PHE A 7 11.89 -12.82 -24.41
CA PHE A 7 10.56 -13.41 -24.17
C PHE A 7 9.58 -12.36 -23.61
N LEU A 8 9.99 -11.61 -22.58
CA LEU A 8 9.18 -10.51 -22.02
C LEU A 8 8.91 -9.39 -23.04
N LEU A 9 9.92 -9.03 -23.84
CA LEU A 9 9.74 -8.03 -24.90
C LEU A 9 8.79 -8.54 -26.00
N THR A 10 8.87 -9.82 -26.38
CA THR A 10 7.97 -10.42 -27.36
C THR A 10 6.54 -10.46 -26.83
N ILE A 11 6.33 -10.85 -25.56
CA ILE A 11 5.02 -10.81 -24.92
C ILE A 11 4.48 -9.38 -24.92
N ALA A 12 5.28 -8.40 -24.48
CA ALA A 12 4.86 -7.00 -24.47
C ALA A 12 4.50 -6.48 -25.86
N MET A 13 5.31 -6.81 -26.88
CA MET A 13 5.01 -6.42 -28.27
C MET A 13 3.77 -7.15 -28.82
N THR A 14 3.60 -8.44 -28.54
CA THR A 14 2.41 -9.19 -28.99
C THR A 14 1.14 -8.62 -28.34
N MET A 15 1.20 -8.23 -27.06
CA MET A 15 0.09 -7.59 -26.36
C MET A 15 -0.26 -6.22 -26.98
N ILE A 16 0.74 -5.44 -27.40
CA ILE A 16 0.51 -4.13 -28.05
C ILE A 16 -0.15 -4.30 -29.42
N PHE A 17 0.19 -5.32 -30.19
CA PHE A 17 -0.31 -5.53 -31.55
C PHE A 17 -1.66 -6.28 -31.63
N SER A 18 -2.05 -7.04 -30.60
CA SER A 18 -3.33 -7.77 -30.60
C SER A 18 -4.56 -6.91 -30.29
N VAL A 19 -4.37 -5.65 -29.92
CA VAL A 19 -5.44 -4.72 -29.47
C VAL A 19 -6.24 -4.10 -30.62
N SER A 20 -5.85 -4.28 -31.88
CA SER A 20 -6.43 -3.54 -32.99
C SER A 20 -7.71 -4.14 -33.62
N ALA A 21 -8.19 -5.29 -33.17
CA ALA A 21 -9.27 -6.01 -33.86
C ALA A 21 -10.67 -5.90 -33.23
N PHE A 22 -10.81 -5.38 -32.00
CA PHE A 22 -12.10 -5.25 -31.32
C PHE A 22 -12.24 -3.84 -30.72
N ALA A 23 -12.98 -2.99 -31.40
CA ALA A 23 -13.08 -1.55 -31.09
C ALA A 23 -13.63 -1.21 -29.70
N ALA A 24 -14.06 -2.19 -28.93
CA ALA A 24 -14.79 -1.94 -27.70
C ALA A 24 -14.52 -2.91 -26.54
N SER A 25 -13.88 -4.04 -26.77
CA SER A 25 -13.45 -4.98 -25.72
C SER A 25 -12.05 -5.43 -26.04
N GLY A 26 -11.21 -5.67 -25.01
CA GLY A 26 -9.86 -6.09 -25.29
C GLY A 26 -8.98 -6.23 -24.09
N PHE A 27 -7.77 -6.68 -24.36
CA PHE A 27 -6.72 -6.80 -23.37
C PHE A 27 -6.32 -5.42 -22.84
N GLU A 28 -6.09 -5.36 -21.53
CA GLU A 28 -5.77 -4.14 -20.82
C GLU A 28 -4.53 -4.33 -19.94
N PHE A 29 -3.65 -3.36 -20.01
CA PHE A 29 -2.47 -3.28 -19.16
C PHE A 29 -2.37 -1.86 -18.59
N LEU A 30 -2.19 -1.75 -17.26
CA LEU A 30 -1.91 -0.49 -16.60
C LEU A 30 -0.60 -0.61 -15.83
N PHE A 31 0.22 0.43 -15.91
CA PHE A 31 1.34 0.64 -15.04
C PHE A 31 1.02 1.81 -14.11
N GLN A 32 1.15 1.62 -12.80
CA GLN A 32 0.75 2.62 -11.82
C GLN A 32 1.81 2.85 -10.75
N LEU A 33 1.95 4.11 -10.39
CA LEU A 33 2.62 4.60 -9.20
C LEU A 33 1.54 5.14 -8.27
N ALA A 34 1.60 4.82 -7.01
CA ALA A 34 0.66 5.31 -6.02
C ALA A 34 1.38 5.67 -4.73
N GLY A 35 0.83 6.60 -3.99
CA GLY A 35 1.32 6.95 -2.67
C GLY A 35 0.23 7.63 -1.86
N GLY A 36 0.20 7.33 -0.57
CA GLY A 36 -0.82 7.81 0.34
C GLY A 36 -0.35 7.89 1.77
N ALA A 37 -1.24 8.41 2.58
CA ALA A 37 -1.08 8.47 4.02
C ALA A 37 -2.44 8.33 4.71
N GLY A 38 -2.39 7.94 5.97
CA GLY A 38 -3.60 7.71 6.75
C GLY A 38 -3.29 7.46 8.22
N ALA A 39 -4.04 6.57 8.82
CA ALA A 39 -3.94 6.25 10.22
C ALA A 39 -3.83 4.75 10.46
N THR A 40 -2.93 4.37 11.35
CA THR A 40 -2.86 3.01 11.89
C THR A 40 -4.03 2.79 12.86
N ILE A 41 -4.77 1.72 12.64
CA ILE A 41 -5.94 1.34 13.44
C ILE A 41 -5.52 0.21 14.40
N LEU A 42 -5.63 0.46 15.69
CA LEU A 42 -5.34 -0.57 16.68
C LEU A 42 -6.52 -1.54 16.84
N SER A 43 -6.25 -2.84 16.75
CA SER A 43 -7.19 -3.87 17.20
C SER A 43 -7.46 -3.75 18.70
N LYS A 44 -8.53 -4.39 19.20
CA LYS A 44 -8.83 -4.37 20.64
C LYS A 44 -7.63 -4.85 21.47
N ASP A 45 -7.04 -5.98 21.09
CA ASP A 45 -5.91 -6.57 21.80
C ASP A 45 -4.64 -5.71 21.68
N ALA A 46 -4.48 -4.98 20.56
CA ALA A 46 -3.37 -4.06 20.37
C ALA A 46 -3.49 -2.80 21.25
N LYS A 47 -4.71 -2.35 21.57
CA LYS A 47 -4.95 -1.21 22.47
C LYS A 47 -4.51 -1.49 23.91
N ASP A 48 -4.46 -2.75 24.33
CA ASP A 48 -3.97 -3.13 25.65
C ASP A 48 -2.43 -3.01 25.74
N VAL A 49 -1.74 -2.99 24.57
CA VAL A 49 -0.28 -2.85 24.46
C VAL A 49 0.09 -1.45 23.97
N TYR A 50 -0.53 -1.01 22.88
CA TYR A 50 -0.31 0.31 22.27
C TYR A 50 -1.53 1.18 22.53
N GLN A 51 -1.36 2.28 23.22
CA GLN A 51 -2.51 3.11 23.63
C GLN A 51 -3.06 3.98 22.50
N LYS A 52 -2.21 4.31 21.51
CA LYS A 52 -2.57 5.19 20.37
C LYS A 52 -2.19 4.53 19.03
N GLY A 53 -3.09 4.59 18.05
CA GLY A 53 -2.72 4.47 16.64
C GLY A 53 -2.00 5.76 16.20
N GLY A 54 -1.07 5.61 15.28
CA GLY A 54 -0.31 6.71 14.72
C GLY A 54 -0.58 6.92 13.23
N LEU A 55 0.35 7.55 12.55
CA LEU A 55 0.34 7.73 11.11
C LEU A 55 0.56 6.40 10.40
N SER A 56 -0.11 6.18 9.28
CA SER A 56 0.28 5.22 8.25
C SER A 56 0.66 5.94 6.96
N ALA A 57 1.48 5.29 6.15
CA ALA A 57 1.80 5.76 4.81
C ALA A 57 2.14 4.58 3.90
N ASP A 58 1.85 4.71 2.63
CA ASP A 58 2.16 3.71 1.62
C ASP A 58 2.73 4.32 0.34
N ALA A 59 3.53 3.53 -0.38
CA ALA A 59 4.00 3.84 -1.71
C ALA A 59 4.06 2.56 -2.54
N ASP A 60 3.38 2.56 -3.68
CA ASP A 60 3.21 1.39 -4.54
C ASP A 60 3.75 1.63 -5.95
N VAL A 61 4.33 0.59 -6.52
CA VAL A 61 4.57 0.46 -7.96
C VAL A 61 3.91 -0.82 -8.42
N SER A 62 2.94 -0.73 -9.34
CA SER A 62 2.17 -1.91 -9.77
C SER A 62 1.93 -1.97 -11.27
N ALA A 63 1.78 -3.20 -11.75
CA ALA A 63 1.25 -3.54 -13.06
C ALA A 63 -0.11 -4.20 -12.87
N GLN A 64 -1.11 -3.74 -13.60
CA GLN A 64 -2.43 -4.36 -13.66
C GLN A 64 -2.64 -4.93 -15.05
N ILE A 65 -3.04 -6.19 -15.13
CA ILE A 65 -3.16 -6.95 -16.38
C ILE A 65 -4.50 -7.65 -16.40
N GLY A 66 -5.23 -7.52 -17.48
CA GLY A 66 -6.52 -8.17 -17.61
C GLY A 66 -7.25 -7.87 -18.90
N TYR A 67 -8.55 -7.86 -18.82
CA TYR A 67 -9.42 -7.69 -19.98
C TYR A 67 -10.58 -6.76 -19.65
N MET A 68 -10.88 -5.83 -20.56
CA MET A 68 -12.06 -4.98 -20.50
C MET A 68 -13.16 -5.58 -21.39
N PHE A 69 -14.32 -5.78 -20.82
CA PHE A 69 -15.56 -6.16 -21.49
C PHE A 69 -16.41 -4.91 -21.69
N GLN A 70 -16.65 -4.53 -22.90
CA GLN A 70 -17.61 -3.46 -23.17
C GLN A 70 -19.03 -4.00 -23.02
N VAL A 71 -19.81 -3.42 -22.12
CA VAL A 71 -21.19 -3.79 -21.84
C VAL A 71 -22.15 -3.03 -22.76
N LYS A 72 -21.87 -1.76 -23.01
CA LYS A 72 -22.55 -0.88 -23.96
C LYS A 72 -21.62 0.25 -24.35
N GLU A 73 -21.99 1.04 -25.37
CA GLU A 73 -21.25 2.24 -25.74
C GLU A 73 -21.08 3.17 -24.52
N GLY A 74 -19.84 3.57 -24.26
CA GLY A 74 -19.47 4.42 -23.13
C GLY A 74 -19.48 3.72 -21.76
N PHE A 75 -19.63 2.38 -21.68
CA PHE A 75 -19.54 1.65 -20.43
C PHE A 75 -18.91 0.27 -20.59
N GLY A 76 -17.87 0.01 -19.80
CA GLY A 76 -17.15 -1.26 -19.78
C GLY A 76 -16.79 -1.73 -18.37
N ILE A 77 -16.51 -3.00 -18.24
CA ILE A 77 -16.03 -3.63 -17.01
C ILE A 77 -14.69 -4.27 -17.27
N SER A 78 -13.66 -3.85 -16.54
CA SER A 78 -12.34 -4.47 -16.56
C SER A 78 -12.22 -5.47 -15.41
N VAL A 79 -11.59 -6.61 -15.67
CA VAL A 79 -11.15 -7.57 -14.65
C VAL A 79 -9.63 -7.60 -14.70
N LEU A 80 -8.99 -7.04 -13.68
CA LEU A 80 -7.54 -6.82 -13.63
C LEU A 80 -6.91 -7.61 -12.51
N GLY A 81 -5.87 -8.39 -12.84
CA GLY A 81 -4.91 -8.89 -11.85
C GLY A 81 -3.88 -7.80 -11.55
N GLU A 82 -3.58 -7.57 -10.29
CA GLU A 82 -2.58 -6.59 -9.84
C GLU A 82 -1.34 -7.32 -9.31
N LEU A 83 -0.16 -6.93 -9.79
CA LEU A 83 1.15 -7.38 -9.31
C LEU A 83 2.01 -6.16 -9.06
N GLY A 84 2.73 -6.12 -7.93
CA GLY A 84 3.53 -4.94 -7.65
C GLY A 84 4.45 -5.08 -6.46
N TYR A 85 5.07 -3.96 -6.17
CA TYR A 85 5.84 -3.70 -4.97
C TYR A 85 5.09 -2.68 -4.13
N SER A 86 5.07 -2.89 -2.81
CA SER A 86 4.52 -1.96 -1.83
C SER A 86 5.57 -1.67 -0.75
N TRP A 87 5.69 -0.40 -0.40
CA TRP A 87 6.35 0.06 0.82
C TRP A 87 5.27 0.62 1.75
N ASP A 88 5.20 0.09 2.97
CA ASP A 88 4.15 0.43 3.92
C ASP A 88 4.77 0.81 5.27
N LEU A 89 4.30 1.90 5.87
CA LEU A 89 4.68 2.39 7.20
C LEU A 89 3.48 2.36 8.13
N TYR A 90 3.68 1.84 9.33
CA TYR A 90 2.69 1.84 10.42
C TYR A 90 3.33 2.38 11.69
N MET A 91 2.71 3.39 12.29
CA MET A 91 3.15 3.98 13.54
C MET A 91 2.13 3.73 14.65
N MET A 92 2.63 3.45 15.84
CA MET A 92 1.83 3.20 17.04
C MET A 92 2.53 3.86 18.23
N GLY A 93 1.78 4.41 19.19
CA GLY A 93 2.32 5.03 20.37
C GLY A 93 1.93 4.24 21.62
N TYR A 94 2.86 4.11 22.55
CA TYR A 94 2.54 3.78 23.92
C TYR A 94 2.24 5.11 24.62
N GLY A 95 1.12 5.30 25.25
CA GLY A 95 0.80 6.55 25.93
C GLY A 95 1.87 6.99 26.94
N ASP A 96 1.57 8.00 27.75
CA ASP A 96 2.47 8.53 28.76
C ASP A 96 2.92 7.42 29.71
N THR A 97 4.15 6.98 29.58
CA THR A 97 4.74 5.93 30.44
C THR A 97 5.71 6.59 31.41
N THR A 98 5.53 6.33 32.68
CA THR A 98 6.52 6.68 33.72
C THR A 98 7.59 5.61 33.71
N VAL A 99 8.78 5.95 33.25
CA VAL A 99 9.94 5.05 33.34
C VAL A 99 10.71 5.39 34.61
N ALA A 100 10.71 4.49 35.57
CA ALA A 100 11.55 4.61 36.76
C ALA A 100 13.02 4.32 36.39
N SER A 101 13.90 5.28 36.56
CA SER A 101 15.34 5.11 36.41
C SER A 101 15.99 4.92 37.79
N VAL A 102 17.12 4.23 37.84
CA VAL A 102 17.93 4.05 39.06
C VAL A 102 18.44 5.39 39.63
N ALA A 103 18.45 6.45 38.82
CA ALA A 103 18.91 7.78 39.21
C ALA A 103 17.79 8.82 39.41
N GLY A 104 16.52 8.41 39.31
CA GLY A 104 15.37 9.31 39.45
C GLY A 104 14.16 8.84 38.65
N THR A 105 13.03 9.48 38.89
CA THR A 105 11.81 9.22 38.14
C THR A 105 11.82 10.11 36.89
N TYR A 106 11.89 9.52 35.72
CA TYR A 106 11.70 10.24 34.47
C TYR A 106 10.26 10.06 34.02
N ILE A 107 9.55 11.15 33.82
CA ILE A 107 8.24 11.15 33.17
C ILE A 107 8.51 11.32 31.68
N ALA A 108 8.38 10.27 30.92
CA ALA A 108 8.35 10.39 29.47
C ALA A 108 6.98 10.99 29.08
N LYS A 109 6.93 12.27 28.84
CA LYS A 109 5.78 12.91 28.20
C LYS A 109 5.80 12.55 26.72
N ASP A 110 4.76 11.91 26.24
CA ASP A 110 4.52 11.51 24.84
C ASP A 110 5.53 10.52 24.21
N GLY A 111 6.10 9.64 24.97
CA GLY A 111 7.47 9.31 24.76
C GLY A 111 7.83 7.94 24.25
N LEU A 112 6.95 6.99 23.98
CA LEU A 112 7.34 5.73 23.39
C LEU A 112 6.60 5.52 22.06
N ASP A 113 7.29 5.75 20.94
CA ASP A 113 6.77 5.53 19.61
C ASP A 113 7.35 4.26 19.01
N PHE A 114 6.47 3.43 18.50
CA PHE A 114 6.81 2.23 17.77
C PHE A 114 6.42 2.39 16.31
N SER A 115 7.35 2.17 15.41
CA SER A 115 7.07 2.19 13.97
C SER A 115 7.57 0.93 13.29
N GLN A 116 6.84 0.50 12.29
CA GLN A 116 7.20 -0.62 11.44
C GLN A 116 7.04 -0.21 9.99
N TYR A 117 8.03 -0.53 9.16
CA TYR A 117 7.81 -0.47 7.71
C TYR A 117 8.21 -1.77 7.05
N TYR A 118 7.58 -2.04 5.92
CA TYR A 118 7.79 -3.24 5.13
C TYR A 118 7.98 -2.93 3.67
N HIS A 119 8.82 -3.74 3.05
CA HIS A 119 8.98 -3.87 1.61
C HIS A 119 8.29 -5.15 1.18
N SER A 120 7.19 -5.06 0.45
CA SER A 120 6.31 -6.19 0.17
C SER A 120 6.17 -6.45 -1.33
N PHE A 121 6.05 -7.72 -1.71
CA PHE A 121 5.46 -8.10 -2.98
C PHE A 121 3.94 -8.07 -2.84
N LYS A 122 3.27 -7.42 -3.79
CA LYS A 122 1.81 -7.21 -3.79
C LYS A 122 1.18 -8.02 -4.90
N ILE A 123 0.10 -8.75 -4.59
CA ILE A 123 -0.71 -9.49 -5.55
C ILE A 123 -2.19 -9.33 -5.20
N GLY A 124 -3.03 -9.07 -6.21
CA GLY A 124 -4.45 -8.86 -5.99
C GLY A 124 -5.29 -8.88 -7.26
N LEU A 125 -6.56 -8.58 -7.07
CA LEU A 125 -7.55 -8.39 -8.13
C LEU A 125 -8.20 -7.02 -7.96
N LEU A 126 -8.37 -6.29 -9.06
CA LEU A 126 -8.97 -4.95 -9.09
C LEU A 126 -9.94 -4.82 -10.28
N PRO A 127 -11.16 -5.35 -10.16
CA PRO A 127 -12.22 -5.03 -11.11
C PRO A 127 -12.47 -3.52 -11.16
N LYS A 128 -12.69 -2.99 -12.39
CA LYS A 128 -13.01 -1.57 -12.61
C LYS A 128 -14.24 -1.40 -13.50
N PHE A 129 -15.08 -0.45 -13.14
CA PHE A 129 -16.20 0.03 -13.95
C PHE A 129 -15.72 1.26 -14.71
N ASN A 130 -15.64 1.17 -16.04
CA ASN A 130 -15.14 2.21 -16.92
C ASN A 130 -16.30 2.95 -17.56
N ILE A 131 -16.24 4.29 -17.56
CA ILE A 131 -17.24 5.20 -18.13
C ILE A 131 -16.54 6.10 -19.13
N GLY A 132 -16.92 6.01 -20.39
CA GLY A 132 -16.49 6.91 -21.45
C GLY A 132 -17.21 8.26 -21.32
N LEU A 133 -16.46 9.35 -21.25
CA LEU A 133 -16.99 10.71 -21.24
C LEU A 133 -17.07 11.34 -22.64
N GLY A 134 -16.71 10.57 -23.64
CA GLY A 134 -16.57 11.03 -25.02
C GLY A 134 -15.18 11.57 -25.35
N GLY A 135 -14.81 11.54 -26.62
CA GLY A 135 -13.51 11.97 -27.10
C GLY A 135 -12.35 11.17 -26.51
N ARG A 136 -11.49 11.86 -25.77
CA ARG A 136 -10.27 11.28 -25.16
C ARG A 136 -10.39 11.06 -23.65
N HIS A 137 -11.58 11.20 -23.08
CA HIS A 137 -11.79 11.24 -21.63
C HIS A 137 -12.54 10.01 -21.15
N GLY A 138 -12.17 9.51 -20.00
CA GLY A 138 -12.87 8.42 -19.33
C GLY A 138 -12.70 8.48 -17.82
N LEU A 139 -13.61 7.84 -17.11
CA LEU A 139 -13.56 7.63 -15.68
C LEU A 139 -13.57 6.13 -15.39
N ALA A 140 -13.00 5.72 -14.27
CA ALA A 140 -13.24 4.40 -13.75
C ALA A 140 -13.35 4.39 -12.23
N ILE A 141 -14.17 3.47 -11.73
CA ILE A 141 -14.25 3.15 -10.32
C ILE A 141 -13.81 1.70 -10.17
N GLY A 142 -12.75 1.49 -9.39
CA GLY A 142 -12.23 0.16 -9.08
C GLY A 142 -12.55 -0.23 -7.64
N ILE A 143 -12.84 -1.50 -7.41
CA ILE A 143 -13.01 -2.06 -6.06
C ILE A 143 -12.31 -3.41 -6.05
N GLY A 144 -11.33 -3.58 -5.21
CA GLY A 144 -10.55 -4.81 -5.19
C GLY A 144 -9.75 -4.99 -3.93
N GLY A 145 -8.83 -5.94 -3.99
CA GLY A 145 -7.96 -6.24 -2.87
C GLY A 145 -7.08 -7.46 -3.13
N GLY A 146 -6.30 -7.80 -2.16
CA GLY A 146 -5.34 -8.89 -2.27
C GLY A 146 -4.49 -9.06 -1.03
N VAL A 147 -3.26 -9.46 -1.25
CA VAL A 147 -2.28 -9.65 -0.18
C VAL A 147 -0.95 -8.98 -0.53
N LYS A 148 -0.32 -8.43 0.47
CA LYS A 148 1.06 -7.95 0.46
C LYS A 148 1.90 -8.98 1.22
N ILE A 149 2.97 -9.45 0.62
CA ILE A 149 3.90 -10.44 1.19
C ILE A 149 5.17 -9.70 1.58
N PRO A 150 5.37 -9.35 2.87
CA PRO A 150 6.56 -8.65 3.32
C PRO A 150 7.81 -9.49 3.07
N LEU A 151 8.78 -8.94 2.36
CA LEU A 151 10.07 -9.57 2.04
C LEU A 151 11.17 -9.12 2.98
N ALA A 152 11.10 -7.85 3.40
CA ALA A 152 12.00 -7.22 4.34
C ALA A 152 11.25 -6.11 5.08
N GLY A 153 11.81 -5.63 6.17
CA GLY A 153 11.24 -4.52 6.93
C GLY A 153 12.17 -4.03 8.02
N LYS A 154 11.67 -3.12 8.81
CA LYS A 154 12.36 -2.59 9.98
C LYS A 154 11.34 -2.24 11.06
N GLN A 155 11.69 -2.51 12.28
CA GLN A 155 11.00 -2.04 13.47
C GLN A 155 11.86 -0.99 14.15
N SER A 156 11.27 0.10 14.56
CA SER A 156 11.96 1.17 15.29
C SER A 156 11.18 1.48 16.55
N LEU A 157 11.87 1.51 17.67
CA LEU A 157 11.38 1.97 18.96
C LEU A 157 12.07 3.27 19.29
N THR A 158 11.30 4.35 19.41
CA THR A 158 11.81 5.66 19.77
C THR A 158 11.31 6.04 21.15
N THR A 159 12.22 6.39 22.05
CA THR A 159 11.91 6.87 23.39
C THR A 159 12.35 8.34 23.50
N THR A 160 11.46 9.21 23.93
CA THR A 160 11.75 10.60 24.22
C THR A 160 11.69 10.81 25.73
N TYR A 161 12.76 11.33 26.32
CA TYR A 161 12.84 11.64 27.75
C TYR A 161 12.72 13.15 27.94
N ALA A 162 11.70 13.59 28.68
CA ALA A 162 11.63 14.97 29.14
C ALA A 162 12.42 15.10 30.45
N GLY A 163 13.48 15.91 30.46
CA GLY A 163 14.28 16.19 31.65
C GLY A 163 13.51 17.02 32.67
N ASN A 164 13.56 16.64 33.95
CA ASN A 164 12.92 17.36 35.06
C ASN A 164 13.57 18.70 35.45
N ASN A 165 14.62 19.15 34.77
CA ASN A 165 15.31 20.43 35.06
C ASN A 165 15.02 21.45 33.95
N HIS A 166 14.26 22.47 34.32
CA HIS A 166 13.88 23.63 33.48
C HIS A 166 15.01 24.47 32.89
N ALA A 167 16.27 24.10 33.06
CA ALA A 167 17.40 24.94 32.68
C ALA A 167 18.13 24.53 31.38
N THR A 168 18.02 23.31 30.89
CA THR A 168 18.64 22.89 29.61
C THR A 168 17.86 21.69 29.05
N SER A 169 16.74 21.95 28.38
CA SER A 169 15.93 20.90 27.77
C SER A 169 16.34 20.64 26.33
N GLU A 170 17.41 19.89 26.12
CA GLU A 170 17.46 19.03 24.93
C GLU A 170 16.78 17.72 25.34
N ASP A 171 15.61 17.43 24.74
CA ASP A 171 14.93 16.15 24.89
C ASP A 171 15.87 15.04 24.42
N ALA A 172 16.32 14.20 25.33
CA ALA A 172 17.16 13.07 24.96
C ALA A 172 16.29 12.04 24.21
N LYS A 173 16.57 11.84 22.93
CA LYS A 173 15.88 10.90 22.08
C LYS A 173 16.75 9.67 21.85
N THR A 174 16.27 8.50 22.24
CA THR A 174 16.93 7.21 21.97
C THR A 174 16.09 6.41 20.98
N GLN A 175 16.73 5.92 19.94
CA GLN A 175 16.08 5.09 18.92
C GLN A 175 16.80 3.74 18.82
N ILE A 176 16.03 2.66 18.86
CA ILE A 176 16.49 1.29 18.62
C ILE A 176 15.86 0.78 17.35
N ASP A 177 16.70 0.38 16.40
CA ASP A 177 16.30 -0.12 15.10
C ASP A 177 16.61 -1.60 14.95
N ILE A 178 15.64 -2.38 14.50
CA ILE A 178 15.76 -3.81 14.22
C ILE A 178 15.39 -4.06 12.76
N ALA A 179 16.36 -4.44 11.94
CA ALA A 179 16.09 -4.86 10.57
C ALA A 179 15.47 -6.26 10.54
N LEU A 180 14.44 -6.44 9.74
CA LEU A 180 13.71 -7.69 9.57
C LEU A 180 13.92 -8.25 8.16
N LYS A 181 14.40 -9.48 8.09
CA LYS A 181 14.41 -10.29 6.87
C LYS A 181 13.11 -11.09 6.79
N ARG A 182 12.81 -11.66 5.63
CA ARG A 182 11.63 -12.51 5.44
C ARG A 182 11.50 -13.62 6.50
N LYS A 183 12.62 -14.25 6.89
CA LYS A 183 12.63 -15.28 7.94
C LYS A 183 12.14 -14.70 9.27
N ASP A 184 12.67 -13.56 9.69
CA ASP A 184 12.32 -12.93 10.96
C ASP A 184 10.82 -12.58 10.99
N ILE A 185 10.29 -12.08 9.86
CA ILE A 185 8.86 -11.77 9.69
C ILE A 185 8.02 -13.05 9.81
N THR A 186 8.45 -14.16 9.17
CA THR A 186 7.73 -15.43 9.27
C THR A 186 7.85 -16.06 10.64
N ASP A 187 8.91 -15.82 11.39
CA ASP A 187 9.09 -16.31 12.76
C ASP A 187 8.21 -15.52 13.74
N LEU A 188 8.03 -14.21 13.52
CA LEU A 188 7.23 -13.34 14.39
C LEU A 188 5.72 -13.46 14.15
N PHE A 189 5.26 -13.61 12.90
CA PHE A 189 3.86 -13.45 12.50
C PHE A 189 3.22 -14.69 11.89
N SER A 190 1.89 -14.82 12.06
CA SER A 190 1.08 -15.87 11.43
C SER A 190 -0.36 -15.38 11.17
N PRO A 191 -0.82 -15.35 9.89
CA PRO A 191 -0.02 -15.49 8.67
C PRO A 191 0.94 -14.30 8.50
N ALA A 192 2.12 -14.53 7.92
CA ALA A 192 3.12 -13.50 7.70
C ALA A 192 2.84 -12.73 6.37
N VAL A 193 1.62 -12.24 6.24
CA VAL A 193 1.13 -11.45 5.11
C VAL A 193 0.20 -10.34 5.62
N ILE A 194 0.04 -9.28 4.84
CA ILE A 194 -0.89 -8.18 5.09
C ILE A 194 -1.98 -8.28 4.01
N GLY A 195 -3.24 -8.46 4.42
CA GLY A 195 -4.37 -8.34 3.50
C GLY A 195 -4.61 -6.87 3.17
N TYR A 196 -5.11 -6.56 1.97
CA TYR A 196 -5.54 -5.20 1.66
C TYR A 196 -6.85 -5.18 0.89
N MET A 197 -7.60 -4.10 1.05
CA MET A 197 -8.74 -3.71 0.20
C MET A 197 -8.47 -2.31 -0.34
N LYS A 198 -8.91 -2.06 -1.59
CA LYS A 198 -8.69 -0.78 -2.27
C LYS A 198 -9.92 -0.40 -3.08
N VAL A 199 -10.31 0.86 -2.99
CA VAL A 199 -11.27 1.51 -3.90
C VAL A 199 -10.53 2.60 -4.65
N THR A 200 -10.70 2.66 -5.97
CA THR A 200 -10.03 3.65 -6.81
C THR A 200 -11.05 4.47 -7.60
N PHE A 201 -10.71 5.74 -7.81
CA PHE A 201 -11.43 6.68 -8.67
C PHE A 201 -10.44 7.23 -9.66
N ASP A 202 -10.49 6.76 -10.90
CA ASP A 202 -9.52 7.06 -11.94
C ASP A 202 -10.12 7.96 -13.00
N TYR A 203 -9.38 8.97 -13.42
CA TYR A 203 -9.63 9.73 -14.64
C TYR A 203 -8.59 9.34 -15.68
N TYR A 204 -9.05 9.05 -16.90
CA TYR A 204 -8.22 8.70 -18.04
C TYR A 204 -8.21 9.82 -19.07
N LEU A 205 -7.01 10.14 -19.53
CA LEU A 205 -6.78 10.99 -20.71
C LEU A 205 -6.09 10.17 -21.80
N PHE A 206 -6.82 9.82 -22.84
CA PHE A 206 -6.28 9.02 -23.93
C PHE A 206 -5.55 9.89 -24.96
N PHE A 207 -4.33 9.52 -25.29
CA PHE A 207 -3.54 10.14 -26.36
C PHE A 207 -3.87 9.54 -27.72
N THR A 208 -4.11 8.22 -27.73
CA THR A 208 -4.55 7.43 -28.89
C THR A 208 -5.78 6.61 -28.49
N ASP A 209 -6.29 5.79 -29.39
CA ASP A 209 -7.43 4.92 -29.08
C ASP A 209 -7.12 3.86 -28.02
N ASN A 210 -5.84 3.55 -27.80
CA ASN A 210 -5.42 2.47 -26.92
C ASN A 210 -4.36 2.87 -25.87
N ILE A 211 -3.93 4.14 -25.85
CA ILE A 211 -2.90 4.59 -24.90
C ILE A 211 -3.40 5.85 -24.21
N GLY A 212 -3.42 5.81 -22.87
CA GLY A 212 -3.78 6.95 -22.06
C GLY A 212 -2.96 7.04 -20.78
N MET A 213 -3.02 8.20 -20.16
CA MET A 213 -2.61 8.39 -18.76
C MET A 213 -3.82 8.24 -17.86
N ASN A 214 -3.58 7.77 -16.64
CA ASN A 214 -4.56 7.85 -15.59
C ASN A 214 -4.05 8.69 -14.42
N PHE A 215 -4.98 9.44 -13.85
CA PHE A 215 -4.84 10.16 -12.59
C PHE A 215 -5.94 9.69 -11.68
N GLY A 216 -5.62 9.28 -10.48
CA GLY A 216 -6.63 8.72 -9.60
C GLY A 216 -6.42 9.05 -8.15
N LEU A 217 -7.52 8.92 -7.42
CA LEU A 217 -7.58 8.85 -5.98
C LEU A 217 -7.80 7.40 -5.57
N TYR A 218 -7.28 7.00 -4.42
CA TYR A 218 -7.65 5.73 -3.81
C TYR A 218 -7.93 5.87 -2.32
N LEU A 219 -8.77 4.97 -1.83
CA LEU A 219 -8.96 4.65 -0.45
C LEU A 219 -8.52 3.21 -0.25
N ALA A 220 -7.66 2.95 0.72
CA ALA A 220 -7.17 1.61 1.01
C ALA A 220 -7.30 1.30 2.50
N GLY A 221 -7.46 0.03 2.81
CA GLY A 221 -7.38 -0.48 4.16
C GLY A 221 -6.49 -1.69 4.18
N ASP A 222 -5.54 -1.71 5.11
CA ASP A 222 -4.68 -2.85 5.36
C ASP A 222 -5.15 -3.64 6.58
N PHE A 223 -5.00 -4.96 6.49
CA PHE A 223 -5.33 -5.92 7.54
C PHE A 223 -4.06 -6.67 7.90
N GLY A 224 -3.43 -6.24 8.96
CA GLY A 224 -2.13 -6.72 9.38
C GLY A 224 -2.13 -8.13 9.97
N PRO A 225 -0.95 -8.71 10.13
CA PRO A 225 -0.77 -10.04 10.69
C PRO A 225 -0.98 -10.05 12.22
N LYS A 226 -0.97 -11.27 12.79
CA LYS A 226 -0.93 -11.47 14.24
C LYS A 226 0.45 -11.95 14.65
N TYR A 227 0.94 -11.48 15.79
CA TYR A 227 2.09 -12.08 16.44
C TYR A 227 1.80 -13.55 16.79
N LYS A 228 2.77 -14.44 16.59
CA LYS A 228 2.59 -15.88 16.88
C LYS A 228 2.39 -16.15 18.38
N ASP A 229 3.12 -15.44 19.22
CA ASP A 229 3.14 -15.70 20.65
C ASP A 229 1.95 -15.03 21.35
N THR A 230 1.78 -13.73 21.19
CA THR A 230 0.76 -12.95 21.90
C THR A 230 -0.62 -12.97 21.22
N LYS A 231 -0.70 -13.40 19.94
CA LYS A 231 -1.89 -13.32 19.08
C LYS A 231 -2.41 -11.91 18.83
N VAL A 232 -1.69 -10.89 19.28
CA VAL A 232 -2.06 -9.48 19.04
C VAL A 232 -1.96 -9.16 17.56
N LYS A 233 -3.02 -8.60 17.00
CA LYS A 233 -3.08 -8.13 15.63
C LYS A 233 -2.57 -6.69 15.55
N ILE A 234 -1.68 -6.44 14.61
CA ILE A 234 -1.06 -5.12 14.38
C ILE A 234 -1.08 -4.76 12.90
N ASN A 235 -0.73 -3.51 12.58
CA ASN A 235 -0.58 -3.00 11.21
C ASN A 235 -1.89 -3.01 10.40
N ASP A 236 -3.02 -2.79 11.07
CA ASP A 236 -4.22 -2.38 10.37
C ASP A 236 -4.12 -0.87 10.09
N SER A 237 -4.51 -0.44 8.89
CA SER A 237 -4.54 0.97 8.53
C SER A 237 -5.73 1.32 7.64
N PHE A 238 -5.98 2.62 7.56
CA PHE A 238 -6.85 3.21 6.54
C PHE A 238 -6.10 4.38 5.93
N ASP A 239 -5.93 4.34 4.60
CA ASP A 239 -5.11 5.26 3.84
C ASP A 239 -5.92 5.91 2.71
N ILE A 240 -5.60 7.15 2.43
CA ILE A 240 -6.05 7.89 1.25
C ILE A 240 -4.84 8.36 0.46
N GLY A 241 -4.87 8.22 -0.84
CA GLY A 241 -3.73 8.58 -1.67
C GLY A 241 -4.07 8.90 -3.11
N LEU A 242 -3.02 9.25 -3.83
CA LEU A 242 -3.04 9.55 -5.25
C LEU A 242 -2.38 8.41 -6.04
N GLN A 243 -2.85 8.21 -7.24
CA GLN A 243 -2.21 7.31 -8.19
C GLN A 243 -2.07 7.95 -9.55
N LEU A 244 -0.96 7.64 -10.22
CA LEU A 244 -0.61 8.12 -11.54
C LEU A 244 -0.12 6.94 -12.37
N GLY A 245 -0.50 6.86 -13.63
CA GLY A 245 -0.01 5.77 -14.46
C GLY A 245 -0.31 5.91 -15.94
N PHE A 246 0.00 4.83 -16.64
CA PHE A 246 -0.31 4.68 -18.05
C PHE A 246 -1.23 3.47 -18.23
N ARG A 247 -2.21 3.65 -19.09
CA ARG A 247 -3.13 2.61 -19.52
C ARG A 247 -2.90 2.29 -21.00
N PHE A 248 -2.81 1.00 -21.29
CA PHE A 248 -2.75 0.42 -22.63
C PHE A 248 -3.95 -0.52 -22.74
N GLY A 249 -4.86 -0.21 -23.64
CA GLY A 249 -6.10 -0.97 -23.81
C GLY A 249 -7.23 -0.12 -24.36
N PRO A 250 -8.39 -0.73 -24.60
CA PRO A 250 -9.50 -0.06 -25.25
C PRO A 250 -10.13 1.03 -24.37
N LYS A 251 -10.75 2.01 -25.00
CA LYS A 251 -11.67 2.95 -24.34
C LYS A 251 -13.01 2.27 -24.08
N ALA A 252 -13.72 2.71 -23.03
CA ALA A 252 -15.10 2.31 -22.79
C ALA A 252 -16.07 3.10 -23.67
#